data_b6ccb898b1417efeb60c83d8729350ab
#
_entry.id   b6ccb898b1417efeb60c83d8729350ab
#
_cell.length_a   1.000
_cell.length_b   1.000
_cell.length_c   1.000
_cell.angle_alpha   90.00
_cell.angle_beta   90.00
_cell.angle_gamma   90.00
#
_symmetry.space_group_name_H-M   'P 1'
#
loop_
_entity.id
_entity.type
_entity.pdbx_description
1 polymer ?
#
loop_
_entity_poly.entity_id
_entity_poly.type
_entity_poly.pdbx_seq_one_letter_code
_entity_poly.pdbx_strand_id
1 'polypeptide(L)'
;MASNLTIHKEDYFPHQWEFIKSKKQINAYVGGFGSGKTHSFLHKTFINHITRKNKDGISNGWIIYPTYSLAEDVFVPPFLDILREKGIEYNYNTSKHTIKTAYGNIRIFQMVKPDKIIGVSLSYCGFDEFDISSYRYCEVAFNKALGRMRDTEDPEIYICTTPEGMKYTYTLMVEKADDNKLLVRGKTKDNFYLPKSYLKLLEENYDKRLLKAYSLGEFVNLQQ
;
A
#
# COMPACT_ATOMS: atom_id res chain seq x y z
N MET A 1 10.86 -13.61 -25.62
CA MET A 1 11.51 -12.33 -25.29
C MET A 1 11.37 -12.15 -23.79
N ALA A 2 12.48 -12.04 -23.06
CA ALA A 2 12.43 -11.78 -21.62
C ALA A 2 11.85 -10.37 -21.44
N SER A 3 10.62 -10.26 -20.96
CA SER A 3 10.02 -8.99 -20.58
C SER A 3 10.92 -8.34 -19.55
N ASN A 4 11.27 -7.08 -19.74
CA ASN A 4 12.07 -6.32 -18.78
C ASN A 4 11.23 -6.05 -17.53
N LEU A 5 11.24 -7.01 -16.59
CA LEU A 5 10.50 -6.92 -15.32
C LEU A 5 11.19 -6.01 -14.30
N THR A 6 12.33 -5.43 -14.70
CA THR A 6 13.12 -4.58 -13.83
C THR A 6 12.44 -3.23 -13.61
N ILE A 7 12.55 -2.72 -12.40
CA ILE A 7 12.25 -1.32 -12.07
C ILE A 7 13.58 -0.61 -11.77
N HIS A 8 13.67 0.65 -12.11
CA HIS A 8 14.90 1.43 -11.96
C HIS A 8 14.75 2.46 -10.84
N LYS A 9 15.79 2.59 -10.02
CA LYS A 9 15.79 3.54 -8.88
C LYS A 9 15.51 4.98 -9.33
N GLU A 10 15.95 5.33 -10.51
CA GLU A 10 15.85 6.67 -11.10
C GLU A 10 14.41 7.11 -11.36
N ASP A 11 13.49 6.14 -11.43
CA ASP A 11 12.05 6.39 -11.67
C ASP A 11 11.29 6.79 -10.40
N TYR A 12 11.98 6.83 -9.25
CA TYR A 12 11.35 7.03 -7.95
C TYR A 12 12.05 8.09 -7.12
N PHE A 13 11.29 8.78 -6.29
CA PHE A 13 11.85 9.61 -5.23
C PHE A 13 12.61 8.73 -4.22
N PRO A 14 13.61 9.25 -3.52
CA PRO A 14 14.40 8.47 -2.54
C PRO A 14 13.55 7.71 -1.52
N HIS A 15 12.54 8.35 -0.95
CA HIS A 15 11.63 7.75 0.01
C HIS A 15 10.69 6.70 -0.61
N GLN A 16 10.26 6.89 -1.86
CA GLN A 16 9.51 5.86 -2.60
C GLN A 16 10.38 4.63 -2.81
N TRP A 17 11.61 4.82 -3.28
CA TRP A 17 12.54 3.73 -3.52
C TRP A 17 12.87 2.97 -2.24
N GLU A 18 13.06 3.68 -1.12
CA GLU A 18 13.29 3.06 0.19
C GLU A 18 12.14 2.11 0.56
N PHE A 19 10.90 2.56 0.41
CA PHE A 19 9.72 1.74 0.65
C PHE A 19 9.63 0.56 -0.31
N ILE A 20 9.79 0.79 -1.62
CA ILE A 20 9.64 -0.24 -2.66
C ILE A 20 10.67 -1.35 -2.49
N LYS A 21 11.94 -1.03 -2.26
CA LYS A 21 13.04 -2.01 -2.15
C LYS A 21 13.12 -2.72 -0.81
N SER A 22 12.43 -2.23 0.21
CA SER A 22 12.52 -2.79 1.55
C SER A 22 12.12 -4.26 1.58
N LYS A 23 12.89 -5.04 2.34
CA LYS A 23 12.64 -6.46 2.61
C LYS A 23 12.17 -6.70 4.05
N LYS A 24 11.84 -5.64 4.79
CA LYS A 24 11.26 -5.78 6.13
C LYS A 24 9.90 -6.47 6.04
N GLN A 25 9.52 -7.20 7.06
CA GLN A 25 8.24 -7.94 7.07
C GLN A 25 7.03 -7.03 7.08
N ILE A 26 7.16 -5.86 7.72
CA ILE A 26 6.10 -4.85 7.77
C ILE A 26 6.67 -3.52 7.33
N ASN A 27 6.07 -2.94 6.28
CA ASN A 27 6.49 -1.69 5.71
C ASN A 27 5.32 -0.70 5.69
N ALA A 28 5.54 0.53 6.11
CA ALA A 28 4.54 1.58 5.98
C ALA A 28 5.11 2.81 5.26
N TYR A 29 4.36 3.33 4.31
CA TYR A 29 4.59 4.63 3.70
C TYR A 29 3.48 5.58 4.16
N VAL A 30 3.81 6.43 5.09
CA VAL A 30 2.93 7.48 5.60
C VAL A 30 3.31 8.78 4.93
N GLY A 31 2.37 9.41 4.24
CA GLY A 31 2.71 10.58 3.46
C GLY A 31 1.55 11.54 3.22
N GLY A 32 1.90 12.80 2.95
CA GLY A 32 0.95 13.84 2.58
C GLY A 32 0.25 13.56 1.24
N PHE A 33 -0.75 14.35 0.93
CA PHE A 33 -1.43 14.28 -0.36
C PHE A 33 -0.44 14.54 -1.51
N GLY A 34 -0.53 13.75 -2.58
CA GLY A 34 0.35 13.88 -3.72
C GLY A 34 1.81 13.50 -3.48
N SER A 35 2.18 12.92 -2.33
CA SER A 35 3.56 12.47 -2.05
C SER A 35 4.00 11.23 -2.85
N GLY A 36 3.11 10.64 -3.65
CA GLY A 36 3.42 9.46 -4.47
C GLY A 36 3.20 8.11 -3.79
N LYS A 37 2.41 8.05 -2.72
CA LYS A 37 2.05 6.81 -2.00
C LYS A 37 1.48 5.74 -2.90
N THR A 38 0.41 6.05 -3.62
CA THR A 38 -0.29 5.12 -4.51
C THR A 38 0.62 4.59 -5.61
N HIS A 39 1.45 5.44 -6.22
CA HIS A 39 2.46 5.00 -7.19
C HIS A 39 3.41 3.98 -6.58
N SER A 40 3.94 4.25 -5.38
CA SER A 40 4.82 3.30 -4.67
C SER A 40 4.11 2.01 -4.28
N PHE A 41 2.84 2.10 -3.89
CA PHE A 41 2.00 0.96 -3.56
C PHE A 41 1.82 0.01 -4.73
N LEU A 42 1.48 0.54 -5.90
CA LEU A 42 1.30 -0.22 -7.14
C LEU A 42 2.58 -0.97 -7.52
N HIS A 43 3.72 -0.28 -7.51
CA HIS A 43 5.00 -0.88 -7.90
C HIS A 43 5.51 -1.89 -6.86
N LYS A 44 5.29 -1.64 -5.57
CA LYS A 44 5.59 -2.62 -4.52
C LYS A 44 4.70 -3.86 -4.65
N THR A 45 3.42 -3.68 -4.97
CA THR A 45 2.51 -4.80 -5.27
C THR A 45 3.00 -5.61 -6.46
N PHE A 46 3.40 -4.94 -7.53
CA PHE A 46 3.95 -5.59 -8.70
C PHE A 46 5.17 -6.44 -8.38
N ILE A 47 6.17 -5.88 -7.68
CA ILE A 47 7.37 -6.61 -7.29
C ILE A 47 7.03 -7.82 -6.42
N ASN A 48 6.21 -7.63 -5.40
CA ASN A 48 5.81 -8.72 -4.52
C ASN A 48 5.09 -9.82 -5.28
N HIS A 49 4.24 -9.46 -6.24
CA HIS A 49 3.52 -10.43 -7.06
C HIS A 49 4.41 -11.30 -7.94
N ILE A 50 5.47 -10.74 -8.50
CA ILE A 50 6.38 -11.51 -9.36
C ILE A 50 7.48 -12.23 -8.60
N THR A 51 7.83 -11.80 -7.38
CA THR A 51 8.99 -12.32 -6.63
C THR A 51 8.62 -13.20 -5.45
N ARG A 52 7.56 -12.88 -4.70
CA ARG A 52 7.18 -13.61 -3.48
C ARG A 52 6.28 -14.78 -3.82
N LYS A 53 6.68 -15.96 -3.38
CA LYS A 53 5.98 -17.20 -3.69
C LYS A 53 5.83 -18.05 -2.43
N ASN A 54 4.73 -18.78 -2.37
CA ASN A 54 4.56 -19.83 -1.38
C ASN A 54 5.40 -21.08 -1.74
N LYS A 55 5.35 -22.10 -0.90
CA LYS A 55 6.04 -23.39 -1.12
C LYS A 55 5.66 -24.09 -2.45
N ASP A 56 4.50 -23.79 -3.02
CA ASP A 56 4.03 -24.37 -4.28
C ASP A 56 4.45 -23.51 -5.50
N GLY A 57 5.27 -22.49 -5.29
CA GLY A 57 5.75 -21.58 -6.35
C GLY A 57 4.71 -20.55 -6.80
N ILE A 58 3.61 -20.39 -6.07
CA ILE A 58 2.49 -19.52 -6.43
C ILE A 58 2.51 -18.26 -5.56
N SER A 59 2.31 -17.10 -6.18
CA SER A 59 2.14 -15.82 -5.51
C SER A 59 0.67 -15.58 -5.18
N ASN A 60 0.33 -15.57 -3.90
CA ASN A 60 -1.02 -15.20 -3.44
C ASN A 60 -0.95 -13.88 -2.69
N GLY A 61 -1.54 -12.85 -3.26
CA GLY A 61 -1.61 -11.52 -2.67
C GLY A 61 -3.01 -11.10 -2.25
N TRP A 62 -3.10 -10.35 -1.17
CA TRP A 62 -4.28 -9.57 -0.84
C TRP A 62 -3.99 -8.10 -0.99
N ILE A 63 -4.94 -7.38 -1.59
CA ILE A 63 -4.97 -5.92 -1.67
C ILE A 63 -6.23 -5.44 -0.97
N ILE A 64 -6.05 -4.60 0.03
CA ILE A 64 -7.14 -4.21 0.93
C ILE A 64 -7.28 -2.70 0.93
N TYR A 65 -8.46 -2.24 0.56
CA TYR A 65 -8.87 -0.84 0.53
C TYR A 65 -10.02 -0.58 1.51
N PRO A 66 -10.30 0.67 1.89
CA PRO A 66 -11.49 1.00 2.67
C PRO A 66 -12.77 0.44 2.06
N THR A 67 -12.95 0.59 0.74
CA THR A 67 -14.11 0.09 -0.02
C THR A 67 -13.67 -0.52 -1.35
N TYR A 68 -14.50 -1.40 -1.92
CA TYR A 68 -14.27 -1.94 -3.28
C TYR A 68 -14.29 -0.83 -4.34
N SER A 69 -15.20 0.14 -4.23
CA SER A 69 -15.27 1.24 -5.18
C SER A 69 -13.95 1.99 -5.27
N LEU A 70 -13.34 2.31 -4.12
CA LEU A 70 -12.04 2.98 -4.10
C LEU A 70 -10.94 2.14 -4.75
N ALA A 71 -10.93 0.83 -4.51
CA ALA A 71 -9.96 -0.06 -5.14
C ALA A 71 -10.17 -0.14 -6.67
N GLU A 72 -11.41 -0.21 -7.13
CA GLU A 72 -11.73 -0.22 -8.57
C GLU A 72 -11.34 1.08 -9.26
N ASP A 73 -11.40 2.22 -8.57
CA ASP A 73 -11.04 3.52 -9.13
C ASP A 73 -9.52 3.77 -9.10
N VAL A 74 -8.85 3.39 -8.00
CA VAL A 74 -7.47 3.85 -7.73
C VAL A 74 -6.41 2.77 -7.95
N PHE A 75 -6.76 1.49 -7.74
CA PHE A 75 -5.81 0.38 -7.84
C PHE A 75 -5.95 -0.40 -9.15
N VAL A 76 -7.15 -0.84 -9.47
CA VAL A 76 -7.33 -1.82 -10.56
C VAL A 76 -6.85 -1.29 -11.91
N PRO A 77 -7.34 -0.14 -12.44
CA PRO A 77 -6.92 0.31 -13.76
C PRO A 77 -5.40 0.52 -13.87
N PRO A 78 -4.74 1.29 -12.99
CA PRO A 78 -3.30 1.53 -13.13
C PRO A 78 -2.45 0.28 -12.88
N PHE A 79 -2.91 -0.66 -12.05
CA PHE A 79 -2.20 -1.92 -11.85
C PHE A 79 -2.27 -2.83 -13.09
N LEU A 80 -3.43 -2.89 -13.74
CA LEU A 80 -3.58 -3.62 -15.00
C LEU A 80 -2.75 -2.98 -16.14
N ASP A 81 -2.57 -1.64 -16.12
CA ASP A 81 -1.67 -0.95 -17.03
C ASP A 81 -0.21 -1.38 -16.81
N ILE A 82 0.24 -1.44 -15.57
CA ILE A 82 1.58 -1.96 -15.24
C ILE A 82 1.77 -3.39 -15.77
N LEU A 83 0.79 -4.27 -15.57
CA LEU A 83 0.88 -5.64 -16.08
C LEU A 83 1.00 -5.67 -17.61
N ARG A 84 0.21 -4.85 -18.32
CA ARG A 84 0.27 -4.72 -19.80
C ARG A 84 1.62 -4.20 -20.28
N GLU A 85 2.13 -3.12 -19.67
CA GLU A 85 3.43 -2.55 -19.99
C GLU A 85 4.58 -3.53 -19.78
N LYS A 86 4.46 -4.40 -18.78
CA LYS A 86 5.45 -5.45 -18.49
C LYS A 86 5.21 -6.75 -19.29
N GLY A 87 4.21 -6.78 -20.16
CA GLY A 87 3.90 -7.95 -21.01
C GLY A 87 3.37 -9.15 -20.22
N ILE A 88 2.73 -8.91 -19.08
CA ILE A 88 2.15 -9.97 -18.24
C ILE A 88 0.66 -10.12 -18.60
N GLU A 89 0.29 -11.29 -19.09
CA GLU A 89 -1.10 -11.63 -19.32
C GLU A 89 -1.85 -11.76 -18.00
N TYR A 90 -3.07 -11.27 -17.98
CA TYR A 90 -3.92 -11.34 -16.81
C TYR A 90 -5.38 -11.60 -17.16
N ASN A 91 -6.12 -12.12 -16.19
CA ASN A 91 -7.57 -12.20 -16.21
C ASN A 91 -8.12 -11.50 -14.95
N TYR A 92 -8.87 -10.42 -15.15
CA TYR A 92 -9.55 -9.73 -14.06
C TYR A 92 -11.03 -10.13 -13.98
N ASN A 93 -11.42 -10.73 -12.86
CA ASN A 93 -12.81 -11.06 -12.56
C ASN A 93 -13.40 -10.00 -11.62
N THR A 94 -14.23 -9.12 -12.17
CA THR A 94 -14.87 -8.02 -11.43
C THR A 94 -15.80 -8.49 -10.30
N SER A 95 -16.57 -9.58 -10.55
CA SER A 95 -17.50 -10.11 -9.54
C SER A 95 -16.81 -10.77 -8.35
N LYS A 96 -15.62 -11.32 -8.55
CA LYS A 96 -14.79 -11.93 -7.50
C LYS A 96 -13.70 -11.02 -6.99
N HIS A 97 -13.54 -9.85 -7.58
CA HIS A 97 -12.46 -8.89 -7.31
C HIS A 97 -11.09 -9.58 -7.29
N THR A 98 -10.79 -10.34 -8.35
CA THR A 98 -9.57 -11.18 -8.41
C THR A 98 -8.86 -10.97 -9.74
N ILE A 99 -7.56 -10.67 -9.67
CA ILE A 99 -6.64 -10.62 -10.80
C ILE A 99 -5.84 -11.92 -10.79
N LYS A 100 -5.85 -12.66 -11.91
CA LYS A 100 -5.04 -13.87 -12.11
C LYS A 100 -3.97 -13.62 -13.15
N THR A 101 -2.77 -14.09 -12.89
CA THR A 101 -1.63 -14.05 -13.81
C THR A 101 -0.92 -15.41 -13.80
N ALA A 102 0.12 -15.57 -14.63
CA ALA A 102 1.01 -16.73 -14.56
C ALA A 102 1.79 -16.86 -13.24
N TYR A 103 1.94 -15.77 -12.48
CA TYR A 103 2.63 -15.75 -11.17
C TYR A 103 1.72 -16.20 -10.03
N GLY A 104 0.42 -16.02 -10.14
CA GLY A 104 -0.54 -16.35 -9.10
C GLY A 104 -1.78 -15.44 -9.09
N ASN A 105 -2.33 -15.21 -7.91
CA ASN A 105 -3.59 -14.50 -7.75
C ASN A 105 -3.46 -13.31 -6.82
N ILE A 106 -4.11 -12.21 -7.18
CA ILE A 106 -4.33 -11.05 -6.30
C ILE A 106 -5.83 -10.97 -6.03
N ARG A 107 -6.20 -10.98 -4.76
CA ARG A 107 -7.59 -10.81 -4.35
C ARG A 107 -7.77 -9.48 -3.63
N ILE A 108 -8.77 -8.72 -4.04
CA ILE A 108 -9.08 -7.42 -3.47
C ILE A 108 -10.17 -7.59 -2.41
N PHE A 109 -10.00 -6.92 -1.27
CA PHE A 109 -10.97 -6.88 -0.16
C PHE A 109 -11.25 -5.45 0.29
N GLN A 110 -12.36 -5.28 1.00
CA GLN A 110 -12.71 -4.02 1.65
C GLN A 110 -12.62 -4.11 3.18
N MET A 111 -12.11 -3.06 3.83
CA MET A 111 -11.95 -3.00 5.28
C MET A 111 -13.25 -2.81 6.05
N VAL A 112 -14.26 -2.18 5.46
CA VAL A 112 -15.56 -1.95 6.12
C VAL A 112 -16.31 -3.23 6.51
N LYS A 113 -15.87 -4.39 6.00
CA LYS A 113 -16.40 -5.72 6.36
C LYS A 113 -15.25 -6.69 6.61
N PRO A 114 -14.42 -6.45 7.62
CA PRO A 114 -13.19 -7.22 7.83
C PRO A 114 -13.46 -8.71 8.11
N ASP A 115 -14.64 -9.07 8.62
CA ASP A 115 -15.02 -10.46 8.86
C ASP A 115 -15.12 -11.29 7.58
N LYS A 116 -15.33 -10.64 6.43
CA LYS A 116 -15.36 -11.30 5.11
C LYS A 116 -13.98 -11.49 4.49
N ILE A 117 -12.91 -10.99 5.13
CA ILE A 117 -11.53 -11.21 4.72
C ILE A 117 -11.15 -12.65 5.09
N ILE A 118 -11.39 -13.58 4.17
CA ILE A 118 -11.15 -15.01 4.34
C ILE A 118 -10.47 -15.54 3.06
N GLY A 119 -9.53 -16.45 3.20
CA GLY A 119 -8.92 -17.07 2.02
C GLY A 119 -7.75 -17.95 2.33
N VAL A 120 -6.94 -18.15 1.31
CA VAL A 120 -5.74 -18.99 1.28
C VAL A 120 -4.58 -18.35 2.04
N SER A 121 -3.51 -19.10 2.21
CA SER A 121 -2.24 -18.57 2.71
C SER A 121 -1.67 -17.52 1.76
N LEU A 122 -1.04 -16.49 2.33
CA LEU A 122 -0.57 -15.31 1.62
C LEU A 122 0.94 -15.31 1.47
N SER A 123 1.39 -14.81 0.32
CA SER A 123 2.78 -14.41 0.08
C SER A 123 3.00 -12.94 0.47
N TYR A 124 1.99 -12.11 0.29
CA TYR A 124 2.04 -10.69 0.66
C TYR A 124 0.63 -10.11 0.86
N CYS A 125 0.56 -8.98 1.56
CA CYS A 125 -0.66 -8.21 1.72
C CYS A 125 -0.37 -6.70 1.68
N GLY A 126 -1.07 -5.98 0.82
CA GLY A 126 -1.03 -4.52 0.73
C GLY A 126 -2.30 -3.88 1.25
N PHE A 127 -2.15 -2.83 2.03
CA PHE A 127 -3.22 -1.96 2.48
C PHE A 127 -2.99 -0.55 1.95
N ASP A 128 -3.94 0.01 1.23
CA ASP A 128 -3.87 1.41 0.83
C ASP A 128 -5.03 2.20 1.47
N GLU A 129 -4.78 3.49 1.71
CA GLU A 129 -5.68 4.40 2.44
C GLU A 129 -6.13 3.82 3.79
N PHE A 130 -5.18 3.18 4.49
CA PHE A 130 -5.45 2.34 5.65
C PHE A 130 -6.13 3.10 6.79
N ASP A 131 -5.59 4.25 7.20
CA ASP A 131 -6.09 5.02 8.35
C ASP A 131 -7.41 5.78 8.07
N ILE A 132 -7.94 5.76 6.84
CA ILE A 132 -9.31 6.24 6.57
C ILE A 132 -10.32 5.40 7.36
N SER A 133 -10.07 4.11 7.51
CA SER A 133 -10.92 3.21 8.29
C SER A 133 -10.76 3.43 9.80
N SER A 134 -11.70 2.90 10.59
CA SER A 134 -11.59 2.95 12.04
C SER A 134 -10.41 2.11 12.54
N TYR A 135 -9.86 2.48 13.69
CA TYR A 135 -8.78 1.73 14.37
C TYR A 135 -9.08 0.23 14.44
N ARG A 136 -10.31 -0.13 14.88
CA ARG A 136 -10.72 -1.52 15.02
C ARG A 136 -10.75 -2.28 13.69
N TYR A 137 -11.23 -1.65 12.63
CA TYR A 137 -11.26 -2.30 11.31
C TYR A 137 -9.85 -2.54 10.77
N CYS A 138 -8.96 -1.57 10.94
CA CYS A 138 -7.55 -1.72 10.59
C CYS A 138 -6.89 -2.86 11.36
N GLU A 139 -7.07 -2.91 12.68
CA GLU A 139 -6.52 -3.96 13.54
C GLU A 139 -7.02 -5.35 13.13
N VAL A 140 -8.32 -5.52 12.94
CA VAL A 140 -8.90 -6.81 12.55
C VAL A 140 -8.41 -7.25 11.18
N ALA A 141 -8.39 -6.35 10.19
CA ALA A 141 -7.93 -6.67 8.83
C ALA A 141 -6.44 -7.03 8.82
N PHE A 142 -5.60 -6.29 9.54
CA PHE A 142 -4.18 -6.56 9.69
C PHE A 142 -3.92 -7.93 10.33
N ASN A 143 -4.57 -8.23 11.45
CA ASN A 143 -4.41 -9.50 12.16
C ASN A 143 -4.87 -10.70 11.30
N LYS A 144 -5.91 -10.52 10.50
CA LYS A 144 -6.35 -11.56 9.56
C LYS A 144 -5.33 -11.82 8.46
N ALA A 145 -4.71 -10.76 7.90
CA ALA A 145 -3.64 -10.90 6.93
C ALA A 145 -2.42 -11.59 7.56
N LEU A 146 -1.98 -11.12 8.73
CA LEU A 146 -0.84 -11.70 9.46
C LEU A 146 -1.03 -13.19 9.73
N GLY A 147 -2.21 -13.61 10.17
CA GLY A 147 -2.53 -15.02 10.44
C GLY A 147 -2.53 -15.92 9.18
N ARG A 148 -2.44 -15.35 7.98
CA ARG A 148 -2.36 -16.09 6.69
C ARG A 148 -0.95 -16.17 6.10
N MET A 149 0.04 -15.53 6.71
CA MET A 149 1.43 -15.46 6.23
C MET A 149 2.27 -16.69 6.65
N ARG A 150 1.74 -17.90 6.52
CA ARG A 150 2.34 -19.11 7.11
C ARG A 150 3.06 -20.05 6.14
N ASP A 151 2.86 -19.88 4.83
CA ASP A 151 3.36 -20.80 3.81
C ASP A 151 4.41 -20.15 2.89
N THR A 152 4.91 -18.99 3.27
CA THR A 152 5.91 -18.22 2.54
C THR A 152 7.10 -17.94 3.47
N GLU A 153 8.33 -18.19 3.02
CA GLU A 153 9.52 -17.97 3.85
C GLU A 153 9.77 -16.50 4.19
N ASP A 154 9.42 -15.60 3.26
CA ASP A 154 9.65 -14.17 3.37
C ASP A 154 8.35 -13.39 3.06
N PRO A 155 7.33 -13.50 3.93
CA PRO A 155 6.07 -12.80 3.73
C PRO A 155 6.21 -11.31 4.02
N GLU A 156 5.39 -10.49 3.35
CA GLU A 156 5.39 -9.05 3.56
C GLU A 156 3.99 -8.47 3.70
N ILE A 157 3.83 -7.59 4.69
CA ILE A 157 2.70 -6.67 4.79
C ILE A 157 3.20 -5.26 4.52
N TYR A 158 2.53 -4.52 3.64
CA TYR A 158 2.84 -3.13 3.37
C TYR A 158 1.60 -2.25 3.40
N ILE A 159 1.78 -1.05 3.92
CA ILE A 159 0.72 -0.09 4.23
C ILE A 159 1.07 1.23 3.57
N CYS A 160 0.11 1.83 2.85
CA CYS A 160 0.16 3.21 2.44
C CYS A 160 -1.02 3.96 3.05
N THR A 161 -0.76 5.14 3.60
CA THR A 161 -1.82 5.97 4.17
C THR A 161 -1.42 7.43 4.31
N THR A 162 -2.41 8.31 4.25
CA THR A 162 -2.30 9.66 4.81
C THR A 162 -2.65 9.56 6.29
N PRO A 163 -1.90 10.18 7.21
CA PRO A 163 -2.18 10.03 8.63
C PRO A 163 -3.48 10.74 9.01
N GLU A 164 -4.43 9.98 9.51
CA GLU A 164 -5.75 10.43 10.00
C GLU A 164 -5.79 10.46 11.54
N GLY A 165 -4.77 11.06 12.14
CA GLY A 165 -4.55 11.04 13.59
C GLY A 165 -3.60 9.92 14.03
N MET A 166 -3.61 9.64 15.32
CA MET A 166 -2.84 8.54 15.94
C MET A 166 -3.64 7.25 15.92
N LYS A 167 -3.92 6.73 14.70
CA LYS A 167 -4.68 5.50 14.51
C LYS A 167 -3.80 4.24 14.56
N TYR A 168 -4.27 3.15 13.98
CA TYR A 168 -3.61 1.86 14.08
C TYR A 168 -2.21 1.84 13.44
N THR A 169 -2.00 2.58 12.34
CA THR A 169 -0.65 2.71 11.75
C THR A 169 0.33 3.32 12.73
N TYR A 170 -0.08 4.33 13.51
CA TYR A 170 0.77 4.92 14.55
C TYR A 170 1.12 3.88 15.62
N THR A 171 0.14 3.18 16.15
CA THR A 171 0.37 2.10 17.13
C THR A 171 1.30 1.03 16.59
N LEU A 172 1.09 0.58 15.35
CA LEU A 172 1.87 -0.50 14.74
C LEU A 172 3.32 -0.08 14.44
N MET A 173 3.52 1.13 13.92
CA MET A 173 4.80 1.55 13.34
C MET A 173 5.62 2.47 14.24
N VAL A 174 5.00 3.10 15.23
CA VAL A 174 5.69 4.03 16.16
C VAL A 174 5.73 3.46 17.57
N GLU A 175 4.57 3.11 18.16
CA GLU A 175 4.54 2.58 19.53
C GLU A 175 5.13 1.17 19.63
N LYS A 176 4.90 0.33 18.60
CA LYS A 176 5.40 -1.05 18.50
C LYS A 176 6.50 -1.19 17.44
N ALA A 177 7.34 -0.15 17.28
CA ALA A 177 8.47 -0.19 16.35
C ALA A 177 9.47 -1.28 16.75
N ASP A 178 10.00 -2.00 15.74
CA ASP A 178 11.05 -3.01 15.91
C ASP A 178 11.88 -3.15 14.61
N ASP A 179 12.90 -4.00 14.65
CA ASP A 179 13.84 -4.18 13.54
C ASP A 179 13.21 -4.83 12.29
N ASN A 180 12.03 -5.45 12.41
CA ASN A 180 11.31 -6.07 11.29
C ASN A 180 10.37 -5.09 10.58
N LYS A 181 10.34 -3.83 11.00
CA LYS A 181 9.46 -2.80 10.48
C LYS A 181 10.24 -1.65 9.84
N LEU A 182 9.67 -1.08 8.79
CA LEU A 182 10.14 0.15 8.16
C LEU A 182 8.99 1.16 8.07
N LEU A 183 9.19 2.33 8.62
CA LEU A 183 8.31 3.49 8.45
C LEU A 183 8.99 4.52 7.55
N VAL A 184 8.45 4.70 6.35
CA VAL A 184 8.88 5.77 5.43
C VAL A 184 7.88 6.92 5.49
N ARG A 185 8.39 8.14 5.44
CA ARG A 185 7.57 9.36 5.38
C ARG A 185 7.82 10.11 4.08
N GLY A 186 6.73 10.48 3.41
CA GLY A 186 6.76 11.29 2.20
C GLY A 186 6.03 12.62 2.40
N LYS A 187 6.69 13.72 2.00
CA LYS A 187 6.09 15.05 2.05
C LYS A 187 5.55 15.44 0.69
N THR A 188 4.43 16.17 0.66
CA THR A 188 3.87 16.69 -0.59
C THR A 188 4.88 17.50 -1.39
N LYS A 189 5.68 18.33 -0.72
CA LYS A 189 6.70 19.17 -1.34
C LYS A 189 7.86 18.39 -2.01
N ASP A 190 8.06 17.14 -1.66
CA ASP A 190 9.12 16.31 -2.24
C ASP A 190 8.74 15.84 -3.65
N ASN A 191 7.48 15.98 -4.03
CA ASN A 191 6.99 15.69 -5.37
C ASN A 191 7.07 16.94 -6.26
N PHE A 192 8.15 17.07 -7.01
CA PHE A 192 8.38 18.20 -7.91
C PHE A 192 7.51 18.19 -9.20
N TYR A 193 6.75 17.12 -9.45
CA TYR A 193 5.75 17.07 -10.52
C TYR A 193 4.47 17.83 -10.17
N LEU A 194 4.25 18.13 -8.88
CA LEU A 194 3.08 18.89 -8.47
C LEU A 194 3.24 20.39 -8.82
N PRO A 195 2.18 21.04 -9.27
CA PRO A 195 2.19 22.49 -9.47
C PRO A 195 2.53 23.24 -8.18
N LYS A 196 3.39 24.26 -8.25
CA LYS A 196 3.73 25.10 -7.08
C LYS A 196 2.49 25.73 -6.42
N SER A 197 1.46 26.05 -7.22
CA SER A 197 0.16 26.56 -6.76
C SER A 197 -0.56 25.56 -5.85
N TYR A 198 -0.34 24.26 -6.00
CA TYR A 198 -0.99 23.25 -5.18
C TYR A 198 -0.54 23.32 -3.69
N LEU A 199 0.76 23.45 -3.45
CA LEU A 199 1.28 23.62 -2.08
C LEU A 199 0.72 24.89 -1.43
N LYS A 200 0.70 26.00 -2.17
CA LYS A 200 0.12 27.26 -1.69
C LYS A 200 -1.36 27.11 -1.35
N LEU A 201 -2.12 26.38 -2.17
CA LEU A 201 -3.53 26.09 -1.92
C LEU A 201 -3.74 25.31 -0.61
N LEU A 202 -2.89 24.34 -0.31
CA LEU A 202 -2.93 23.61 0.97
C LEU A 202 -2.61 24.55 2.15
N GLU A 203 -1.56 25.36 2.03
CA GLU A 203 -1.14 26.31 3.08
C GLU A 203 -2.20 27.37 3.39
N GLU A 204 -2.94 27.83 2.39
CA GLU A 204 -3.99 28.84 2.56
C GLU A 204 -5.27 28.28 3.16
N ASN A 205 -5.53 26.97 3.03
CA ASN A 205 -6.83 26.38 3.40
C ASN A 205 -6.77 25.44 4.61
N TYR A 206 -5.58 24.96 4.99
CA TYR A 206 -5.42 24.06 6.11
C TYR A 206 -4.81 24.76 7.33
N ASP A 207 -5.33 24.42 8.51
CA ASP A 207 -4.67 24.82 9.76
C ASP A 207 -3.32 24.09 9.92
N LYS A 208 -2.53 24.52 10.90
CA LYS A 208 -1.19 23.98 11.13
C LYS A 208 -1.18 22.47 11.41
N ARG A 209 -2.23 21.91 12.01
CA ARG A 209 -2.31 20.46 12.32
C ARG A 209 -2.63 19.67 11.05
N LEU A 210 -3.59 20.12 10.28
CA LEU A 210 -3.94 19.51 8.99
C LEU A 210 -2.77 19.60 8.01
N LEU A 211 -2.03 20.72 7.98
CA LEU A 211 -0.82 20.83 7.16
C LEU A 211 0.23 19.80 7.56
N LYS A 212 0.45 19.57 8.87
CA LYS A 212 1.39 18.54 9.33
C LYS A 212 0.96 17.15 8.87
N ALA A 213 -0.31 16.80 9.02
CA ALA A 213 -0.81 15.50 8.59
C ALA A 213 -0.80 15.35 7.06
N TYR A 214 -1.45 16.29 6.36
CA TYR A 214 -1.80 16.13 4.94
C TYR A 214 -0.73 16.64 3.98
N SER A 215 0.22 17.43 4.45
CA SER A 215 1.35 17.90 3.64
C SER A 215 2.69 17.30 4.05
N LEU A 216 2.94 17.10 5.36
CA LEU A 216 4.20 16.56 5.85
C LEU A 216 4.16 15.07 6.18
N GLY A 217 2.98 14.44 6.18
CA GLY A 217 2.84 13.03 6.54
C GLY A 217 3.15 12.76 8.01
N GLU A 218 2.91 13.72 8.90
CA GLU A 218 3.16 13.58 10.32
C GLU A 218 1.92 13.07 11.05
N PHE A 219 2.13 12.14 12.00
CA PHE A 219 1.07 11.76 12.93
C PHE A 219 0.83 12.91 13.92
N VAL A 220 -0.37 13.43 13.91
CA VAL A 220 -0.79 14.50 14.82
C VAL A 220 -2.14 14.16 15.44
N ASN A 221 -2.40 14.67 16.64
CA ASN A 221 -3.73 14.52 17.22
C ASN A 221 -4.70 15.45 16.48
N LEU A 222 -5.61 14.86 15.70
CA LEU A 222 -6.66 15.59 14.98
C LEU A 222 -7.97 15.72 15.78
N GLN A 223 -8.09 14.98 16.90
CA GLN A 223 -9.21 15.13 17.84
C GLN A 223 -8.94 16.34 18.75
N GLN A 224 -9.91 17.21 18.86
CA GLN A 224 -9.91 18.28 19.88
C GLN A 224 -10.38 17.72 21.19
#